data_29d0a7340b641876523c576993cb7df0
#
_entry.id   29d0a7340b641876523c576993cb7df0
#
_cell.length_a   1.000
_cell.length_b   1.000
_cell.length_c   1.000
_cell.angle_alpha   90.00
_cell.angle_beta   90.00
_cell.angle_gamma   90.00
#
_symmetry.space_group_name_H-M   'P 1'
#
loop_
_entity.id
_entity.type
_entity.pdbx_description
1 polymer ?
#
loop_
_entity_poly.entity_id
_entity_poly.type
_entity_poly.pdbx_seq_one_letter_code
_entity_poly.pdbx_strand_id
1 'polypeptide(L)'
;MKIIILGAGQVGTTLAANLVSEDNDITLVDNESQHLQNLQDKHDLRVVKGSPSSPKVLRDVGAADADLMIAVTASDEINMIACQLGYTLFNTPTRIARIRNAEYLREKDKLFNNENVPIDHLISPENLVTDEITRLIAYPGALQVAHFANNRISIVVVKAYYGGPLVGYALSAFKEHMPHIDCRIISILRNDRLIRPQGSTIIEAGDEITFICATEHIKAVMSELQRLEKTYKRIMIVGSGNIASGVAKQLEDKYQVKLIERDGEKAKVLAERLSKTLVFHGDASDQNLLFEEHIESVDVFLSLSADDEANIMSALLAKRLGAKKAMVLIQRMAYINLIQGGTIDIAVSPQQATISALLGHVRKGDIKNVASLRHGTAEAIELVVHGDATTSNVVGRQIGDIKLPVGAMIAAILRKNEVIIARRQVVIEEGDNVIVYINDKKSVSEIEKLFQPSAFFI
;
A
#
# COMPACT_ATOMS: atom_id res chain seq x y z
N MET A 1 16.08 -16.82 0.76
CA MET A 1 16.69 -15.91 1.76
C MET A 1 16.41 -16.42 3.15
N LYS A 2 17.33 -16.19 4.09
CA LYS A 2 17.10 -16.43 5.53
C LYS A 2 16.59 -15.14 6.16
N ILE A 3 15.35 -15.15 6.63
CA ILE A 3 14.66 -13.96 7.14
C ILE A 3 14.27 -14.17 8.59
N ILE A 4 14.65 -13.24 9.46
CA ILE A 4 14.21 -13.22 10.85
C ILE A 4 13.17 -12.12 11.01
N ILE A 5 11.97 -12.49 11.46
CA ILE A 5 10.88 -11.57 11.78
C ILE A 5 10.74 -11.51 13.30
N LEU A 6 10.87 -10.33 13.85
CA LEU A 6 10.77 -10.04 15.29
C LEU A 6 9.43 -9.39 15.59
N GLY A 7 8.54 -10.13 16.24
CA GLY A 7 7.16 -9.77 16.54
C GLY A 7 6.16 -10.63 15.77
N ALA A 8 5.37 -11.44 16.48
CA ALA A 8 4.32 -12.31 15.93
C ALA A 8 2.91 -11.69 16.05
N GLY A 9 2.82 -10.38 16.07
CA GLY A 9 1.55 -9.67 15.94
C GLY A 9 0.96 -9.78 14.52
N GLN A 10 -0.15 -9.12 14.26
CA GLN A 10 -0.85 -9.19 12.97
C GLN A 10 0.04 -8.92 11.75
N VAL A 11 0.94 -7.91 11.81
CA VAL A 11 1.87 -7.59 10.74
C VAL A 11 2.89 -8.71 10.52
N GLY A 12 3.57 -9.13 11.58
CA GLY A 12 4.64 -10.15 11.48
C GLY A 12 4.12 -11.50 11.01
N THR A 13 2.95 -11.94 11.52
CA THR A 13 2.33 -13.21 11.12
C THR A 13 1.87 -13.19 9.67
N THR A 14 1.22 -12.11 9.22
CA THR A 14 0.77 -12.00 7.83
C THR A 14 1.96 -11.86 6.87
N LEU A 15 3.00 -11.13 7.27
CA LEU A 15 4.23 -11.02 6.48
C LEU A 15 4.90 -12.41 6.36
N ALA A 16 5.07 -13.12 7.46
CA ALA A 16 5.63 -14.47 7.46
C ALA A 16 4.86 -15.42 6.52
N ALA A 17 3.53 -15.43 6.62
CA ALA A 17 2.67 -16.25 5.76
C ALA A 17 2.81 -15.91 4.25
N ASN A 18 2.98 -14.63 3.90
CA ASN A 18 3.22 -14.22 2.52
C ASN A 18 4.59 -14.69 2.03
N LEU A 19 5.63 -14.56 2.85
CA LEU A 19 7.01 -14.84 2.45
C LEU A 19 7.36 -16.33 2.43
N VAL A 20 6.70 -17.16 3.23
CA VAL A 20 6.86 -18.63 3.18
C VAL A 20 6.47 -19.17 1.80
N SER A 21 5.43 -18.61 1.19
CA SER A 21 4.98 -19.04 -0.14
C SER A 21 5.99 -18.74 -1.27
N GLU A 22 7.08 -18.02 -0.98
CA GLU A 22 8.07 -17.51 -1.93
C GLU A 22 9.45 -18.16 -1.78
N ASP A 23 9.53 -19.36 -1.20
CA ASP A 23 10.78 -20.14 -1.05
C ASP A 23 11.82 -19.45 -0.15
N ASN A 24 11.37 -18.81 0.95
CA ASN A 24 12.20 -18.22 1.97
C ASN A 24 12.26 -19.06 3.25
N ASP A 25 13.44 -19.10 3.89
CA ASP A 25 13.65 -19.69 5.23
C ASP A 25 13.32 -18.65 6.29
N ILE A 26 12.16 -18.81 6.96
CA ILE A 26 11.62 -17.79 7.86
C ILE A 26 11.68 -18.27 9.31
N THR A 27 12.29 -17.46 10.17
CA THR A 27 12.23 -17.60 11.62
C THR A 27 11.45 -16.44 12.22
N LEU A 28 10.37 -16.76 12.95
CA LEU A 28 9.53 -15.80 13.65
C LEU A 28 9.81 -15.86 15.16
N VAL A 29 10.07 -14.71 15.78
CA VAL A 29 10.40 -14.57 17.20
C VAL A 29 9.36 -13.72 17.91
N ASP A 30 8.82 -14.21 19.04
CA ASP A 30 7.94 -13.44 19.91
C ASP A 30 8.00 -13.93 21.36
N ASN A 31 7.63 -13.07 22.28
CA ASN A 31 7.53 -13.40 23.73
C ASN A 31 6.31 -14.28 24.05
N GLU A 32 5.23 -14.17 23.27
CA GLU A 32 3.96 -14.85 23.51
C GLU A 32 3.89 -16.20 22.79
N SER A 33 3.67 -17.29 23.56
CA SER A 33 3.68 -18.64 23.01
C SER A 33 2.38 -19.09 22.33
N GLN A 34 1.24 -18.52 22.71
CA GLN A 34 -0.07 -19.04 22.23
C GLN A 34 -0.32 -18.82 20.73
N HIS A 35 0.16 -17.71 20.17
CA HIS A 35 0.03 -17.46 18.72
C HIS A 35 1.06 -18.21 17.89
N LEU A 36 2.20 -18.55 18.46
CA LEU A 36 3.32 -19.13 17.77
C LEU A 36 3.08 -20.59 17.33
N GLN A 37 2.47 -21.43 18.17
CA GLN A 37 2.20 -22.84 17.86
C GLN A 37 1.20 -23.00 16.70
N ASN A 38 0.13 -22.20 16.70
CA ASN A 38 -0.88 -22.21 15.64
C ASN A 38 -0.32 -21.80 14.26
N LEU A 39 0.77 -21.02 14.23
CA LEU A 39 1.43 -20.58 13.00
C LEU A 39 2.34 -21.64 12.42
N GLN A 40 3.08 -22.34 13.29
CA GLN A 40 3.96 -23.45 12.89
C GLN A 40 3.17 -24.62 12.30
N ASP A 41 1.96 -24.87 12.84
CA ASP A 41 1.07 -25.95 12.33
C ASP A 41 0.48 -25.60 10.94
N LYS A 42 0.40 -24.33 10.58
CA LYS A 42 -0.22 -23.88 9.33
C LYS A 42 0.77 -23.53 8.23
N HIS A 43 1.99 -23.20 8.58
CA HIS A 43 3.00 -22.71 7.66
C HIS A 43 4.35 -23.37 7.93
N ASP A 44 5.10 -23.63 6.88
CA ASP A 44 6.48 -24.15 6.97
C ASP A 44 7.43 -23.01 7.38
N LEU A 45 7.41 -22.70 8.68
CA LEU A 45 8.28 -21.67 9.26
C LEU A 45 8.76 -22.07 10.67
N ARG A 46 9.94 -21.60 11.03
CA ARG A 46 10.49 -21.81 12.37
C ARG A 46 9.94 -20.74 13.32
N VAL A 47 9.52 -21.18 14.50
CA VAL A 47 9.02 -20.29 15.54
C VAL A 47 9.87 -20.41 16.79
N VAL A 48 10.26 -19.27 17.38
CA VAL A 48 11.07 -19.24 18.61
C VAL A 48 10.44 -18.30 19.62
N LYS A 49 10.19 -18.82 20.82
CA LYS A 49 9.74 -18.01 21.95
C LYS A 49 10.92 -17.32 22.61
N GLY A 50 10.88 -15.99 22.68
CA GLY A 50 11.89 -15.21 23.38
C GLY A 50 11.78 -13.71 23.11
N SER A 51 12.55 -12.92 23.85
CA SER A 51 12.59 -11.48 23.65
C SER A 51 13.31 -11.13 22.34
N PRO A 52 12.68 -10.38 21.43
CA PRO A 52 13.30 -9.88 20.20
C PRO A 52 14.57 -9.04 20.40
N SER A 53 14.75 -8.44 21.59
CA SER A 53 15.93 -7.64 21.94
C SER A 53 16.96 -8.41 22.79
N SER A 54 16.86 -9.77 22.88
CA SER A 54 17.82 -10.59 23.62
C SER A 54 18.95 -11.07 22.70
N PRO A 55 20.25 -10.74 23.01
CA PRO A 55 21.39 -11.25 22.25
C PRO A 55 21.44 -12.78 22.17
N LYS A 56 21.03 -13.48 23.26
CA LYS A 56 20.97 -14.94 23.30
C LYS A 56 19.93 -15.45 22.29
N VAL A 57 18.71 -14.91 22.31
CA VAL A 57 17.63 -15.31 21.40
C VAL A 57 18.05 -15.06 19.95
N LEU A 58 18.60 -13.89 19.64
CA LEU A 58 19.08 -13.57 18.30
C LEU A 58 20.17 -14.52 17.81
N ARG A 59 21.07 -14.95 18.71
CA ARG A 59 22.09 -15.97 18.38
C ARG A 59 21.46 -17.33 18.11
N ASP A 60 20.52 -17.77 18.95
CA ASP A 60 19.85 -19.07 18.84
C ASP A 60 19.00 -19.20 17.59
N VAL A 61 18.51 -18.08 17.04
CA VAL A 61 17.76 -18.04 15.76
C VAL A 61 18.65 -17.84 14.53
N GLY A 62 19.96 -17.69 14.71
CA GLY A 62 20.92 -17.59 13.62
C GLY A 62 21.01 -16.20 12.99
N ALA A 63 20.94 -15.14 13.79
CA ALA A 63 21.02 -13.75 13.30
C ALA A 63 22.30 -13.45 12.51
N ALA A 64 23.40 -14.15 12.78
CA ALA A 64 24.67 -14.01 12.04
C ALA A 64 24.61 -14.56 10.60
N ASP A 65 23.70 -15.51 10.34
CA ASP A 65 23.52 -16.13 9.02
C ASP A 65 22.29 -15.57 8.29
N ALA A 66 21.56 -14.63 8.90
CA ALA A 66 20.35 -14.04 8.32
C ALA A 66 20.71 -12.98 7.27
N ASP A 67 20.05 -13.04 6.13
CA ASP A 67 20.14 -12.02 5.09
C ASP A 67 19.38 -10.75 5.48
N LEU A 68 18.29 -10.91 6.26
CA LEU A 68 17.36 -9.84 6.58
C LEU A 68 16.76 -10.01 7.97
N MET A 69 16.73 -8.93 8.74
CA MET A 69 16.04 -8.82 10.02
C MET A 69 14.93 -7.78 9.94
N ILE A 70 13.70 -8.17 10.30
CA ILE A 70 12.52 -7.30 10.28
C ILE A 70 11.95 -7.19 11.69
N ALA A 71 12.09 -6.02 12.31
CA ALA A 71 11.61 -5.74 13.65
C ALA A 71 10.26 -5.00 13.60
N VAL A 72 9.17 -5.71 13.92
CA VAL A 72 7.79 -5.23 13.84
C VAL A 72 7.00 -5.49 15.12
N THR A 73 7.70 -5.47 16.26
CA THR A 73 7.07 -5.60 17.59
C THR A 73 6.20 -4.38 17.93
N ALA A 74 5.45 -4.44 19.00
CA ALA A 74 4.62 -3.32 19.45
C ALA A 74 5.43 -2.13 19.99
N SER A 75 6.72 -2.30 20.37
CA SER A 75 7.59 -1.26 20.93
C SER A 75 8.63 -0.81 19.92
N ASP A 76 8.70 0.49 19.68
CA ASP A 76 9.71 1.12 18.83
C ASP A 76 11.12 0.91 19.41
N GLU A 77 11.28 0.99 20.74
CA GLU A 77 12.55 0.80 21.44
C GLU A 77 13.06 -0.62 21.26
N ILE A 78 12.20 -1.64 21.36
CA ILE A 78 12.59 -3.04 21.11
C ILE A 78 13.01 -3.20 19.65
N ASN A 79 12.31 -2.59 18.70
CA ASN A 79 12.66 -2.65 17.30
C ASN A 79 14.01 -1.98 17.00
N MET A 80 14.29 -0.82 17.61
CA MET A 80 15.57 -0.13 17.51
C MET A 80 16.70 -0.95 18.10
N ILE A 81 16.52 -1.50 19.32
CA ILE A 81 17.56 -2.32 19.99
C ILE A 81 17.83 -3.61 19.22
N ALA A 82 16.78 -4.26 18.69
CA ALA A 82 16.95 -5.46 17.87
C ALA A 82 17.81 -5.19 16.61
N CYS A 83 17.55 -4.08 15.90
CA CYS A 83 18.37 -3.67 14.77
C CYS A 83 19.81 -3.32 15.17
N GLN A 84 19.98 -2.64 16.33
CA GLN A 84 21.31 -2.34 16.89
C GLN A 84 22.10 -3.61 17.16
N LEU A 85 21.48 -4.61 17.79
CA LEU A 85 22.11 -5.91 18.07
C LEU A 85 22.42 -6.67 16.78
N GLY A 86 21.49 -6.66 15.82
CA GLY A 86 21.68 -7.25 14.49
C GLY A 86 22.91 -6.70 13.79
N TYR A 87 23.13 -5.40 13.87
CA TYR A 87 24.30 -4.74 13.31
C TYR A 87 25.58 -5.06 14.10
N THR A 88 25.58 -4.77 15.42
CA THR A 88 26.79 -4.75 16.23
C THR A 88 27.32 -6.16 16.54
N LEU A 89 26.45 -7.14 16.77
CA LEU A 89 26.85 -8.48 17.22
C LEU A 89 26.79 -9.54 16.12
N PHE A 90 25.95 -9.33 15.10
CA PHE A 90 25.64 -10.38 14.13
C PHE A 90 25.97 -9.98 12.69
N ASN A 91 26.26 -8.70 12.42
CA ASN A 91 26.54 -8.18 11.08
C ASN A 91 25.42 -8.53 10.06
N THR A 92 24.18 -8.60 10.52
CA THR A 92 23.03 -8.86 9.64
C THR A 92 22.97 -7.78 8.54
N PRO A 93 23.01 -8.14 7.24
CA PRO A 93 23.19 -7.18 6.15
C PRO A 93 22.12 -6.13 6.05
N THR A 94 20.85 -6.52 6.20
CA THR A 94 19.69 -5.60 6.08
C THR A 94 18.81 -5.67 7.31
N ARG A 95 18.49 -4.50 7.86
CA ARG A 95 17.67 -4.35 9.07
C ARG A 95 16.53 -3.38 8.79
N ILE A 96 15.31 -3.87 8.96
CA ILE A 96 14.07 -3.09 8.78
C ILE A 96 13.41 -2.93 10.14
N ALA A 97 13.01 -1.72 10.49
CA ALA A 97 12.29 -1.47 11.73
C ALA A 97 10.97 -0.73 11.50
N ARG A 98 9.93 -1.16 12.21
CA ARG A 98 8.70 -0.40 12.34
C ARG A 98 8.87 0.62 13.46
N ILE A 99 8.68 1.91 13.14
CA ILE A 99 8.70 3.04 14.08
C ILE A 99 7.40 3.82 13.94
N ARG A 100 6.70 4.01 15.05
CA ARG A 100 5.39 4.65 15.11
C ARG A 100 5.41 6.02 15.79
N ASN A 101 6.35 6.21 16.73
CA ASN A 101 6.43 7.44 17.50
C ASN A 101 6.91 8.60 16.61
N ALA A 102 6.07 9.63 16.52
CA ALA A 102 6.34 10.82 15.71
C ALA A 102 7.59 11.60 16.18
N GLU A 103 8.01 11.46 17.44
CA GLU A 103 9.21 12.13 17.96
C GLU A 103 10.47 11.53 17.36
N TYR A 104 10.57 10.18 17.32
CA TYR A 104 11.67 9.51 16.63
C TYR A 104 11.68 9.81 15.12
N LEU A 105 10.50 9.85 14.49
CA LEU A 105 10.39 10.12 13.06
C LEU A 105 10.81 11.54 12.65
N ARG A 106 10.64 12.54 13.55
CA ARG A 106 11.13 13.91 13.31
C ARG A 106 12.65 14.00 13.27
N GLU A 107 13.32 13.18 14.07
CA GLU A 107 14.78 13.16 14.17
C GLU A 107 15.41 12.00 13.36
N LYS A 108 14.65 11.40 12.42
CA LYS A 108 15.02 10.19 11.68
C LYS A 108 16.40 10.27 11.03
N ASP A 109 16.74 11.40 10.42
CA ASP A 109 17.99 11.56 9.67
C ASP A 109 19.22 11.63 10.60
N LYS A 110 19.02 12.03 11.86
CA LYS A 110 20.06 12.03 12.90
C LYS A 110 20.13 10.69 13.63
N LEU A 111 18.97 10.07 13.88
CA LEU A 111 18.89 8.85 14.68
C LEU A 111 19.21 7.59 13.88
N PHE A 112 18.62 7.46 12.68
CA PHE A 112 18.63 6.21 11.93
C PHE A 112 19.72 6.18 10.86
N ASN A 113 20.92 5.85 11.30
CA ASN A 113 22.11 5.67 10.46
C ASN A 113 23.06 4.67 11.15
N ASN A 114 24.08 4.22 10.44
CA ASN A 114 25.01 3.20 10.94
C ASN A 114 25.89 3.67 12.13
N GLU A 115 25.99 4.96 12.39
CA GLU A 115 26.77 5.51 13.51
C GLU A 115 25.96 5.53 14.80
N ASN A 116 24.62 5.69 14.71
CA ASN A 116 23.74 5.80 15.87
C ASN A 116 22.85 4.56 16.00
N VAL A 117 21.69 4.52 15.35
CA VAL A 117 20.77 3.36 15.36
C VAL A 117 20.69 2.80 13.94
N PRO A 118 21.34 1.67 13.65
CA PRO A 118 21.52 1.15 12.30
C PRO A 118 20.27 0.47 11.77
N ILE A 119 19.34 1.26 11.26
CA ILE A 119 18.14 0.84 10.55
C ILE A 119 18.31 1.21 9.08
N ASP A 120 18.31 0.21 8.19
CA ASP A 120 18.47 0.44 6.74
C ASP A 120 17.16 0.93 6.12
N HIS A 121 16.03 0.38 6.56
CA HIS A 121 14.70 0.79 6.10
C HIS A 121 13.75 0.99 7.27
N LEU A 122 13.14 2.17 7.30
CA LEU A 122 12.20 2.56 8.33
C LEU A 122 10.77 2.50 7.80
N ILE A 123 9.91 1.78 8.50
CA ILE A 123 8.49 1.66 8.18
C ILE A 123 7.65 2.40 9.22
N SER A 124 6.88 3.38 8.78
CA SER A 124 5.89 4.10 9.60
C SER A 124 4.49 3.85 9.06
N PRO A 125 3.71 2.97 9.69
CA PRO A 125 2.34 2.67 9.26
C PRO A 125 1.46 3.91 9.21
N GLU A 126 1.65 4.81 10.16
CA GLU A 126 0.87 6.05 10.27
C GLU A 126 1.11 6.96 9.06
N ASN A 127 2.36 7.13 8.64
CA ASN A 127 2.69 7.94 7.47
C ASN A 127 2.20 7.28 6.17
N LEU A 128 2.37 5.96 6.04
CA LEU A 128 1.91 5.22 4.87
C LEU A 128 0.40 5.37 4.64
N VAL A 129 -0.40 5.23 5.73
CA VAL A 129 -1.85 5.41 5.67
C VAL A 129 -2.25 6.86 5.44
N THR A 130 -1.56 7.81 6.07
CA THR A 130 -1.79 9.25 5.85
C THR A 130 -1.61 9.60 4.38
N ASP A 131 -0.53 9.12 3.76
CA ASP A 131 -0.24 9.35 2.35
C ASP A 131 -1.24 8.64 1.44
N GLU A 132 -1.69 7.43 1.78
CA GLU A 132 -2.73 6.70 1.04
C GLU A 132 -4.05 7.46 1.04
N ILE A 133 -4.54 7.89 2.21
CA ILE A 133 -5.77 8.68 2.33
C ILE A 133 -5.65 10.00 1.55
N THR A 134 -4.53 10.69 1.66
CA THR A 134 -4.30 11.96 0.96
C THR A 134 -4.33 11.78 -0.56
N ARG A 135 -3.73 10.68 -1.07
CA ARG A 135 -3.83 10.34 -2.50
C ARG A 135 -5.26 10.06 -2.94
N LEU A 136 -6.03 9.30 -2.16
CA LEU A 136 -7.44 9.00 -2.48
C LEU A 136 -8.29 10.28 -2.51
N ILE A 137 -8.02 11.24 -1.64
CA ILE A 137 -8.70 12.55 -1.64
C ILE A 137 -8.32 13.39 -2.87
N ALA A 138 -7.08 13.29 -3.36
CA ALA A 138 -6.64 14.00 -4.55
C ALA A 138 -7.27 13.47 -5.86
N TYR A 139 -7.73 12.21 -5.85
CA TYR A 139 -8.36 11.54 -7.00
C TYR A 139 -9.77 11.04 -6.65
N PRO A 140 -10.77 11.94 -6.58
CA PRO A 140 -12.15 11.59 -6.24
C PRO A 140 -12.70 10.47 -7.13
N GLY A 141 -13.25 9.42 -6.52
CA GLY A 141 -13.78 8.25 -7.22
C GLY A 141 -12.77 7.13 -7.45
N ALA A 142 -11.48 7.31 -7.18
CA ALA A 142 -10.53 6.21 -7.13
C ALA A 142 -10.75 5.36 -5.88
N LEU A 143 -10.68 4.03 -6.03
CA LEU A 143 -10.67 3.07 -4.93
C LEU A 143 -9.25 2.84 -4.40
N GLN A 144 -8.25 2.89 -5.29
CA GLN A 144 -6.84 2.78 -4.94
C GLN A 144 -5.99 3.52 -5.96
N VAL A 145 -4.90 4.14 -5.50
CA VAL A 145 -3.90 4.81 -6.36
C VAL A 145 -2.51 4.42 -5.88
N ALA A 146 -1.72 3.83 -6.75
CA ALA A 146 -0.33 3.49 -6.52
C ALA A 146 0.57 4.20 -7.54
N HIS A 147 1.55 4.93 -7.05
CA HIS A 147 2.51 5.65 -7.88
C HIS A 147 3.83 4.87 -8.00
N PHE A 148 4.40 4.90 -9.19
CA PHE A 148 5.67 4.28 -9.56
C PHE A 148 6.55 5.26 -10.31
N ALA A 149 7.82 4.92 -10.47
CA ALA A 149 8.77 5.65 -11.29
C ALA A 149 8.82 7.15 -10.91
N ASN A 150 9.05 7.44 -9.63
CA ASN A 150 9.05 8.80 -9.07
C ASN A 150 7.77 9.57 -9.39
N ASN A 151 6.62 8.94 -9.20
CA ASN A 151 5.28 9.48 -9.47
C ASN A 151 4.99 9.80 -10.95
N ARG A 152 5.73 9.22 -11.90
CA ARG A 152 5.51 9.43 -13.33
C ARG A 152 4.47 8.45 -13.90
N ILE A 153 4.40 7.24 -13.34
CA ILE A 153 3.47 6.18 -13.74
C ILE A 153 2.55 5.90 -12.55
N SER A 154 1.28 5.65 -12.84
CA SER A 154 0.30 5.30 -11.82
C SER A 154 -0.55 4.12 -12.23
N ILE A 155 -0.80 3.22 -11.27
CA ILE A 155 -1.84 2.21 -11.33
C ILE A 155 -3.00 2.69 -10.47
N VAL A 156 -4.20 2.68 -11.05
CA VAL A 156 -5.40 3.16 -10.40
C VAL A 156 -6.50 2.11 -10.48
N VAL A 157 -7.20 1.91 -9.38
CA VAL A 157 -8.40 1.08 -9.32
C VAL A 157 -9.61 1.99 -9.19
N VAL A 158 -10.57 1.83 -10.09
CA VAL A 158 -11.82 2.60 -10.09
C VAL A 158 -13.00 1.67 -10.30
N LYS A 159 -14.17 2.08 -9.81
CA LYS A 159 -15.44 1.41 -10.13
C LYS A 159 -16.09 2.10 -11.32
N ALA A 160 -16.51 1.31 -12.30
CA ALA A 160 -17.28 1.81 -13.44
C ALA A 160 -18.72 2.09 -13.01
N TYR A 161 -19.23 3.27 -13.36
CA TYR A 161 -20.62 3.67 -13.06
C TYR A 161 -21.36 4.07 -14.32
N TYR A 162 -22.68 3.91 -14.32
CA TYR A 162 -23.54 4.45 -15.36
C TYR A 162 -23.26 5.94 -15.59
N GLY A 163 -23.07 6.32 -16.86
CA GLY A 163 -22.74 7.69 -17.26
C GLY A 163 -21.24 7.92 -17.52
N GLY A 164 -20.37 6.93 -17.32
CA GLY A 164 -19.03 6.91 -17.90
C GLY A 164 -19.11 6.66 -19.40
N PRO A 165 -18.47 7.45 -20.26
CA PRO A 165 -18.58 7.36 -21.72
C PRO A 165 -18.27 5.97 -22.29
N LEU A 166 -17.34 5.23 -21.66
CA LEU A 166 -16.94 3.88 -22.10
C LEU A 166 -17.75 2.74 -21.48
N VAL A 167 -18.65 3.04 -20.52
CA VAL A 167 -19.49 2.00 -19.92
C VAL A 167 -20.55 1.54 -20.92
N GLY A 168 -20.57 0.24 -21.22
CA GLY A 168 -21.38 -0.36 -22.26
C GLY A 168 -20.67 -0.54 -23.61
N TYR A 169 -19.42 -0.03 -23.74
CA TYR A 169 -18.60 -0.17 -24.94
C TYR A 169 -17.44 -1.13 -24.74
N ALA A 170 -16.90 -1.64 -25.84
CA ALA A 170 -15.72 -2.48 -25.85
C ALA A 170 -14.46 -1.67 -25.54
N LEU A 171 -13.47 -2.30 -24.92
CA LEU A 171 -12.18 -1.66 -24.58
C LEU A 171 -11.44 -1.09 -25.80
N SER A 172 -11.67 -1.64 -27.01
CA SER A 172 -11.11 -1.11 -28.26
C SER A 172 -11.53 0.34 -28.54
N ALA A 173 -12.72 0.77 -28.08
CA ALA A 173 -13.21 2.13 -28.24
C ALA A 173 -12.40 3.16 -27.42
N PHE A 174 -11.62 2.71 -26.44
CA PHE A 174 -10.80 3.59 -25.59
C PHE A 174 -9.86 4.50 -26.40
N LYS A 175 -9.25 3.93 -27.47
CA LYS A 175 -8.34 4.68 -28.33
C LYS A 175 -9.04 5.73 -29.21
N GLU A 176 -10.32 5.52 -29.51
CA GLU A 176 -11.13 6.48 -30.27
C GLU A 176 -11.55 7.65 -29.38
N HIS A 177 -11.90 7.38 -28.13
CA HIS A 177 -12.27 8.39 -27.14
C HIS A 177 -11.09 9.24 -26.68
N MET A 178 -9.90 8.63 -26.53
CA MET A 178 -8.69 9.30 -26.05
C MET A 178 -7.48 9.03 -26.95
N PRO A 179 -7.41 9.61 -28.15
CA PRO A 179 -6.36 9.31 -29.13
C PRO A 179 -4.97 9.76 -28.70
N HIS A 180 -4.89 10.75 -27.80
CA HIS A 180 -3.62 11.35 -27.33
C HIS A 180 -3.16 10.82 -25.96
N ILE A 181 -3.97 9.95 -25.31
CA ILE A 181 -3.63 9.39 -24.01
C ILE A 181 -3.33 7.92 -24.17
N ASP A 182 -2.09 7.54 -23.84
CA ASP A 182 -1.74 6.13 -23.78
C ASP A 182 -2.01 5.58 -22.37
N CYS A 183 -2.87 4.58 -22.31
CA CYS A 183 -3.20 3.86 -21.09
C CYS A 183 -3.48 2.39 -21.40
N ARG A 184 -3.49 1.56 -20.36
CA ARG A 184 -3.82 0.16 -20.48
C ARG A 184 -4.69 -0.30 -19.32
N ILE A 185 -5.81 -0.93 -19.65
CA ILE A 185 -6.59 -1.67 -18.67
C ILE A 185 -5.84 -2.98 -18.37
N ILE A 186 -5.50 -3.19 -17.10
CA ILE A 186 -4.70 -4.33 -16.64
C ILE A 186 -5.60 -5.48 -16.23
N SER A 187 -6.65 -5.20 -15.46
CA SER A 187 -7.61 -6.19 -14.98
C SER A 187 -8.98 -5.58 -14.77
N ILE A 188 -10.00 -6.41 -14.84
CA ILE A 188 -11.38 -6.08 -14.50
C ILE A 188 -11.87 -7.11 -13.50
N LEU A 189 -12.42 -6.66 -12.38
CA LEU A 189 -13.12 -7.50 -11.42
C LEU A 189 -14.62 -7.27 -11.58
N ARG A 190 -15.36 -8.31 -11.96
CA ARG A 190 -16.81 -8.31 -12.14
C ARG A 190 -17.42 -9.39 -11.28
N ASN A 191 -18.26 -9.02 -10.33
CA ASN A 191 -18.91 -9.96 -9.41
C ASN A 191 -17.90 -10.95 -8.78
N ASP A 192 -16.80 -10.41 -8.23
CA ASP A 192 -15.68 -11.15 -7.61
C ASP A 192 -14.93 -12.09 -8.55
N ARG A 193 -15.16 -12.00 -9.88
CA ARG A 193 -14.43 -12.78 -10.88
C ARG A 193 -13.47 -11.89 -11.65
N LEU A 194 -12.21 -12.33 -11.70
CA LEU A 194 -11.19 -11.64 -12.48
C LEU A 194 -11.36 -11.92 -13.97
N ILE A 195 -11.53 -10.87 -14.75
CA ILE A 195 -11.60 -10.91 -16.21
C ILE A 195 -10.28 -10.38 -16.77
N ARG A 196 -9.67 -11.14 -17.66
CA ARG A 196 -8.51 -10.69 -18.44
C ARG A 196 -8.98 -9.78 -19.56
N PRO A 197 -8.60 -8.49 -19.58
CA PRO A 197 -9.08 -7.54 -20.58
C PRO A 197 -8.63 -7.90 -21.99
N GLN A 198 -9.55 -7.85 -22.94
CA GLN A 198 -9.30 -7.96 -24.38
C GLN A 198 -9.97 -6.78 -25.10
N GLY A 199 -9.55 -6.47 -26.31
CA GLY A 199 -10.16 -5.36 -27.06
C GLY A 199 -11.69 -5.46 -27.21
N SER A 200 -12.22 -6.68 -27.30
CA SER A 200 -13.67 -6.97 -27.37
C SER A 200 -14.38 -7.00 -26.03
N THR A 201 -13.65 -6.90 -24.89
CA THR A 201 -14.29 -6.91 -23.57
C THR A 201 -15.13 -5.65 -23.37
N ILE A 202 -16.41 -5.81 -23.08
CA ILE A 202 -17.33 -4.72 -22.78
C ILE A 202 -17.20 -4.33 -21.31
N ILE A 203 -17.12 -3.04 -21.04
CA ILE A 203 -17.13 -2.49 -19.67
C ILE A 203 -18.58 -2.44 -19.18
N GLU A 204 -18.84 -3.03 -18.01
CA GLU A 204 -20.16 -2.98 -17.38
C GLU A 204 -20.15 -2.09 -16.14
N ALA A 205 -21.31 -1.49 -15.85
CA ALA A 205 -21.46 -0.75 -14.61
C ALA A 205 -21.30 -1.70 -13.41
N GLY A 206 -20.50 -1.28 -12.43
CA GLY A 206 -20.13 -2.11 -11.27
C GLY A 206 -18.79 -2.81 -11.41
N ASP A 207 -18.16 -2.86 -12.60
CA ASP A 207 -16.82 -3.39 -12.78
C ASP A 207 -15.81 -2.58 -11.96
N GLU A 208 -14.92 -3.28 -11.24
CA GLU A 208 -13.73 -2.66 -10.70
C GLU A 208 -12.59 -2.79 -11.72
N ILE A 209 -12.18 -1.66 -12.26
CA ILE A 209 -11.21 -1.59 -13.36
C ILE A 209 -9.87 -1.13 -12.81
N THR A 210 -8.83 -1.93 -13.04
CA THR A 210 -7.44 -1.54 -12.79
C THR A 210 -6.81 -1.09 -14.10
N PHE A 211 -6.31 0.14 -14.12
CA PHE A 211 -5.60 0.68 -15.28
C PHE A 211 -4.25 1.30 -14.91
N ILE A 212 -3.36 1.39 -15.90
CA ILE A 212 -2.06 2.06 -15.80
C ILE A 212 -1.95 3.16 -16.85
N CYS A 213 -1.43 4.30 -16.44
CA CYS A 213 -1.15 5.44 -17.32
C CYS A 213 -0.07 6.35 -16.74
N ALA A 214 0.36 7.36 -17.50
CA ALA A 214 1.11 8.48 -16.94
C ALA A 214 0.26 9.19 -15.87
N THR A 215 0.88 9.60 -14.77
CA THR A 215 0.19 10.17 -13.60
C THR A 215 -0.66 11.39 -13.94
N GLU A 216 -0.20 12.21 -14.86
CA GLU A 216 -0.93 13.40 -15.36
C GLU A 216 -2.26 13.06 -16.06
N HIS A 217 -2.41 11.84 -16.55
CA HIS A 217 -3.58 11.38 -17.29
C HIS A 217 -4.63 10.66 -16.44
N ILE A 218 -4.39 10.45 -15.14
CA ILE A 218 -5.31 9.70 -14.26
C ILE A 218 -6.76 10.24 -14.36
N LYS A 219 -6.94 11.54 -14.21
CA LYS A 219 -8.28 12.16 -14.21
C LYS A 219 -8.99 11.99 -15.56
N ALA A 220 -8.27 12.10 -16.65
CA ALA A 220 -8.83 11.93 -17.99
C ALA A 220 -9.28 10.47 -18.20
N VAL A 221 -8.46 9.48 -17.81
CA VAL A 221 -8.83 8.07 -17.91
C VAL A 221 -10.02 7.74 -17.01
N MET A 222 -10.05 8.27 -15.78
CA MET A 222 -11.18 8.07 -14.87
C MET A 222 -12.49 8.63 -15.44
N SER A 223 -12.44 9.76 -16.16
CA SER A 223 -13.65 10.39 -16.75
C SER A 223 -14.32 9.54 -17.81
N GLU A 224 -13.62 8.62 -18.45
CA GLU A 224 -14.18 7.67 -19.40
C GLU A 224 -14.91 6.50 -18.73
N LEU A 225 -14.52 6.15 -17.50
CA LEU A 225 -15.05 4.99 -16.77
C LEU A 225 -16.16 5.35 -15.79
N GLN A 226 -16.21 6.61 -15.39
CA GLN A 226 -17.20 7.11 -14.45
C GLN A 226 -17.46 8.61 -14.70
N ARG A 227 -18.63 9.09 -14.31
CA ARG A 227 -18.85 10.55 -14.27
C ARG A 227 -17.90 11.13 -13.23
N LEU A 228 -17.00 12.05 -13.64
CA LEU A 228 -16.06 12.67 -12.72
C LEU A 228 -16.79 13.29 -11.54
N GLU A 229 -16.40 12.87 -10.35
CA GLU A 229 -16.83 13.52 -9.12
C GLU A 229 -16.23 14.93 -9.05
N LYS A 230 -16.99 15.86 -8.50
CA LYS A 230 -16.45 17.21 -8.24
C LYS A 230 -15.28 17.10 -7.27
N THR A 231 -14.28 17.94 -7.47
CA THR A 231 -13.17 18.06 -6.51
C THR A 231 -13.73 18.27 -5.11
N TYR A 232 -13.29 17.47 -4.16
CA TYR A 232 -13.67 17.58 -2.75
C TYR A 232 -13.24 18.94 -2.22
N LYS A 233 -14.03 19.50 -1.32
CA LYS A 233 -13.76 20.80 -0.67
C LYS A 233 -13.87 20.70 0.84
N ARG A 234 -14.83 19.92 1.35
CA ARG A 234 -15.17 19.82 2.76
C ARG A 234 -14.92 18.42 3.26
N ILE A 235 -14.03 18.31 4.22
CA ILE A 235 -13.59 17.04 4.79
C ILE A 235 -13.87 17.06 6.28
N MET A 236 -14.51 16.02 6.80
CA MET A 236 -14.72 15.83 8.21
C MET A 236 -13.96 14.61 8.69
N ILE A 237 -13.12 14.76 9.71
CA ILE A 237 -12.24 13.73 10.27
C ILE A 237 -12.71 13.41 11.68
N VAL A 238 -12.71 12.14 12.05
CA VAL A 238 -13.00 11.67 13.42
C VAL A 238 -11.77 10.99 13.98
N GLY A 239 -11.38 11.41 15.19
CA GLY A 239 -10.27 10.84 15.95
C GLY A 239 -9.07 11.78 16.12
N SER A 240 -8.21 11.47 17.08
CA SER A 240 -7.03 12.26 17.48
C SER A 240 -5.69 11.53 17.31
N GLY A 241 -5.71 10.32 16.76
CA GLY A 241 -4.51 9.53 16.57
C GLY A 241 -3.52 10.15 15.57
N ASN A 242 -2.31 9.58 15.46
CA ASN A 242 -1.27 10.08 14.57
C ASN A 242 -1.73 10.13 13.09
N ILE A 243 -2.56 9.16 12.66
CA ILE A 243 -3.12 9.14 11.31
C ILE A 243 -4.09 10.30 11.11
N ALA A 244 -5.06 10.47 12.01
CA ALA A 244 -6.07 11.53 11.91
C ALA A 244 -5.43 12.93 11.92
N SER A 245 -4.51 13.17 12.85
CA SER A 245 -3.78 14.45 12.94
C SER A 245 -2.85 14.67 11.73
N GLY A 246 -2.21 13.62 11.23
CA GLY A 246 -1.36 13.67 10.03
C GLY A 246 -2.17 14.00 8.77
N VAL A 247 -3.32 13.34 8.57
CA VAL A 247 -4.23 13.61 7.46
C VAL A 247 -4.78 15.04 7.54
N ALA A 248 -5.24 15.48 8.72
CA ALA A 248 -5.70 16.86 8.92
C ALA A 248 -4.63 17.87 8.52
N LYS A 249 -3.38 17.64 8.98
CA LYS A 249 -2.24 18.54 8.68
C LYS A 249 -1.89 18.60 7.20
N GLN A 250 -1.93 17.47 6.49
CA GLN A 250 -1.62 17.45 5.05
C GLN A 250 -2.74 18.08 4.19
N LEU A 251 -3.99 18.04 4.70
CA LEU A 251 -5.15 18.50 3.94
C LEU A 251 -5.57 19.94 4.24
N GLU A 252 -5.26 20.49 5.43
CA GLU A 252 -5.78 21.78 5.91
C GLU A 252 -5.41 22.99 5.03
N ASP A 253 -4.36 22.91 4.23
CA ASP A 253 -3.98 24.01 3.32
C ASP A 253 -4.82 24.05 2.04
N LYS A 254 -5.38 22.93 1.62
CA LYS A 254 -6.10 22.77 0.35
C LYS A 254 -7.59 22.60 0.49
N TYR A 255 -8.05 22.14 1.66
CA TYR A 255 -9.43 21.76 1.92
C TYR A 255 -9.95 22.43 3.21
N GLN A 256 -11.27 22.55 3.31
CA GLN A 256 -11.92 22.92 4.57
C GLN A 256 -12.02 21.66 5.42
N VAL A 257 -11.21 21.58 6.46
CA VAL A 257 -11.11 20.40 7.34
C VAL A 257 -11.77 20.70 8.68
N LYS A 258 -12.69 19.84 9.08
CA LYS A 258 -13.23 19.76 10.43
C LYS A 258 -12.76 18.46 11.08
N LEU A 259 -12.44 18.50 12.36
CA LEU A 259 -12.01 17.32 13.12
C LEU A 259 -12.81 17.20 14.40
N ILE A 260 -13.41 16.04 14.63
CA ILE A 260 -14.19 15.73 15.84
C ILE A 260 -13.37 14.77 16.72
N GLU A 261 -13.18 15.14 17.98
CA GLU A 261 -12.49 14.30 18.98
C GLU A 261 -13.32 14.25 20.28
N ARG A 262 -13.49 13.01 20.79
CA ARG A 262 -14.31 12.75 21.99
C ARG A 262 -13.60 13.14 23.28
N ASP A 263 -12.27 13.10 23.32
CA ASP A 263 -11.46 13.48 24.47
C ASP A 263 -11.16 14.99 24.41
N GLY A 264 -11.66 15.75 25.40
CA GLY A 264 -11.54 17.21 25.43
C GLY A 264 -10.10 17.70 25.55
N GLU A 265 -9.21 16.98 26.26
CA GLU A 265 -7.79 17.37 26.37
C GLU A 265 -7.04 17.14 25.05
N LYS A 266 -7.33 16.01 24.39
CA LYS A 266 -6.75 15.76 23.05
C LYS A 266 -7.27 16.74 22.00
N ALA A 267 -8.54 17.13 22.08
CA ALA A 267 -9.12 18.13 21.20
C ALA A 267 -8.41 19.48 21.34
N LYS A 268 -8.11 19.92 22.57
CA LYS A 268 -7.34 21.15 22.84
C LYS A 268 -5.94 21.08 22.22
N VAL A 269 -5.20 19.98 22.47
CA VAL A 269 -3.86 19.78 21.91
C VAL A 269 -3.88 19.81 20.38
N LEU A 270 -4.89 19.21 19.75
CA LEU A 270 -5.04 19.23 18.29
C LEU A 270 -5.34 20.65 17.78
N ALA A 271 -6.21 21.40 18.45
CA ALA A 271 -6.54 22.78 18.10
C ALA A 271 -5.31 23.72 18.16
N GLU A 272 -4.36 23.46 19.06
CA GLU A 272 -3.09 24.19 19.13
C GLU A 272 -2.10 23.81 18.01
N ARG A 273 -2.14 22.54 17.57
CA ARG A 273 -1.17 22.00 16.58
C ARG A 273 -1.60 22.20 15.13
N LEU A 274 -2.91 22.25 14.86
CA LEU A 274 -3.48 22.41 13.54
C LEU A 274 -3.80 23.88 13.28
N SER A 275 -3.38 24.39 12.14
CA SER A 275 -3.41 25.85 11.88
C SER A 275 -4.72 26.32 11.25
N LYS A 276 -5.36 25.48 10.42
CA LYS A 276 -6.58 25.82 9.66
C LYS A 276 -7.74 24.85 9.87
N THR A 277 -7.48 23.71 10.50
CA THR A 277 -8.50 22.72 10.82
C THR A 277 -9.34 23.18 11.99
N LEU A 278 -10.66 23.15 11.85
CA LEU A 278 -11.59 23.41 12.95
C LEU A 278 -11.73 22.14 13.79
N VAL A 279 -11.36 22.21 15.06
CA VAL A 279 -11.42 21.06 15.98
C VAL A 279 -12.63 21.21 16.90
N PHE A 280 -13.46 20.17 16.97
CA PHE A 280 -14.65 20.08 17.78
C PHE A 280 -14.48 18.99 18.84
N HIS A 281 -14.82 19.31 20.08
CA HIS A 281 -14.94 18.34 21.16
C HIS A 281 -16.34 17.73 21.13
N GLY A 282 -16.44 16.42 20.86
CA GLY A 282 -17.72 15.73 20.83
C GLY A 282 -17.60 14.29 20.31
N ASP A 283 -18.73 13.59 20.31
CA ASP A 283 -18.82 12.21 19.81
C ASP A 283 -19.39 12.19 18.39
N ALA A 284 -18.71 11.54 17.48
CA ALA A 284 -19.15 11.40 16.08
C ALA A 284 -20.38 10.46 15.90
N SER A 285 -20.86 9.84 16.97
CA SER A 285 -22.16 9.13 17.01
C SER A 285 -23.33 10.05 17.37
N ASP A 286 -23.08 11.30 17.80
CA ASP A 286 -24.12 12.28 18.09
C ASP A 286 -24.62 12.93 16.79
N GLN A 287 -25.87 12.61 16.43
CA GLN A 287 -26.53 13.15 15.24
C GLN A 287 -26.69 14.67 15.27
N ASN A 288 -26.95 15.25 16.46
CA ASN A 288 -27.15 16.70 16.59
C ASN A 288 -25.84 17.44 16.27
N LEU A 289 -24.71 16.97 16.83
CA LEU A 289 -23.39 17.52 16.52
C LEU A 289 -23.10 17.44 15.00
N LEU A 290 -23.38 16.30 14.39
CA LEU A 290 -23.14 16.12 12.94
C LEU A 290 -24.02 17.06 12.10
N PHE A 291 -25.28 17.30 12.48
CA PHE A 291 -26.16 18.26 11.81
C PHE A 291 -25.73 19.71 12.04
N GLU A 292 -25.37 20.10 13.26
CA GLU A 292 -24.83 21.43 13.57
C GLU A 292 -23.59 21.74 12.74
N GLU A 293 -22.75 20.72 12.51
CA GLU A 293 -21.54 20.83 11.69
C GLU A 293 -21.77 20.59 10.19
N HIS A 294 -23.03 20.56 9.74
CA HIS A 294 -23.44 20.48 8.34
C HIS A 294 -22.93 19.23 7.61
N ILE A 295 -23.13 18.06 8.19
CA ILE A 295 -22.69 16.76 7.64
C ILE A 295 -23.18 16.53 6.21
N GLU A 296 -24.38 17.01 5.85
CA GLU A 296 -24.99 16.92 4.51
C GLU A 296 -24.19 17.66 3.44
N SER A 297 -23.35 18.60 3.84
CA SER A 297 -22.48 19.36 2.96
C SER A 297 -21.08 18.77 2.83
N VAL A 298 -20.74 17.75 3.64
CA VAL A 298 -19.42 17.12 3.68
C VAL A 298 -19.20 16.25 2.44
N ASP A 299 -18.09 16.47 1.74
CA ASP A 299 -17.71 15.68 0.58
C ASP A 299 -17.12 14.33 1.00
N VAL A 300 -16.25 14.33 2.03
CA VAL A 300 -15.62 13.11 2.54
C VAL A 300 -15.63 13.10 4.07
N PHE A 301 -16.19 12.05 4.64
CA PHE A 301 -16.13 11.73 6.06
C PHE A 301 -15.07 10.66 6.30
N LEU A 302 -14.09 10.95 7.16
CA LEU A 302 -12.97 10.09 7.49
C LEU A 302 -13.07 9.65 8.94
N SER A 303 -13.37 8.38 9.22
CA SER A 303 -13.36 7.86 10.57
C SER A 303 -12.05 7.12 10.84
N LEU A 304 -11.16 7.75 11.64
CA LEU A 304 -9.76 7.40 11.81
C LEU A 304 -9.38 7.17 13.28
N SER A 305 -10.31 6.71 14.11
CA SER A 305 -10.03 6.35 15.50
C SER A 305 -9.33 4.97 15.58
N ALA A 306 -8.92 4.59 16.80
CA ALA A 306 -8.32 3.27 17.05
C ALA A 306 -9.35 2.13 17.18
N ASP A 307 -10.64 2.44 17.15
CA ASP A 307 -11.75 1.52 17.35
C ASP A 307 -12.46 1.26 16.02
N ASP A 308 -12.35 0.04 15.50
CA ASP A 308 -12.90 -0.35 14.20
C ASP A 308 -14.43 -0.25 14.17
N GLU A 309 -15.11 -0.67 15.25
CA GLU A 309 -16.56 -0.66 15.39
C GLU A 309 -17.08 0.78 15.41
N ALA A 310 -16.44 1.66 16.20
CA ALA A 310 -16.77 3.08 16.23
C ALA A 310 -16.56 3.75 14.86
N ASN A 311 -15.47 3.39 14.16
CA ASN A 311 -15.20 3.90 12.82
C ASN A 311 -16.29 3.48 11.81
N ILE A 312 -16.70 2.22 11.82
CA ILE A 312 -17.75 1.69 10.94
C ILE A 312 -19.09 2.38 11.25
N MET A 313 -19.48 2.44 12.53
CA MET A 313 -20.77 2.98 12.93
C MET A 313 -20.89 4.48 12.63
N SER A 314 -19.87 5.27 12.96
CA SER A 314 -19.88 6.71 12.66
C SER A 314 -19.88 6.99 11.15
N ALA A 315 -19.17 6.19 10.35
CA ALA A 315 -19.18 6.32 8.89
C ALA A 315 -20.55 5.98 8.29
N LEU A 316 -21.20 4.92 8.75
CA LEU A 316 -22.57 4.55 8.33
C LEU A 316 -23.58 5.65 8.70
N LEU A 317 -23.44 6.21 9.90
CA LEU A 317 -24.29 7.33 10.35
C LEU A 317 -24.06 8.56 9.47
N ALA A 318 -22.82 8.95 9.23
CA ALA A 318 -22.48 10.08 8.36
C ALA A 318 -23.04 9.92 6.95
N LYS A 319 -22.95 8.74 6.36
CA LYS A 319 -23.55 8.42 5.04
C LYS A 319 -25.07 8.57 5.07
N ARG A 320 -25.73 8.06 6.11
CA ARG A 320 -27.17 8.19 6.28
C ARG A 320 -27.62 9.65 6.44
N LEU A 321 -26.79 10.49 7.06
CA LEU A 321 -27.06 11.91 7.27
C LEU A 321 -26.68 12.80 6.08
N GLY A 322 -26.12 12.22 5.01
CA GLY A 322 -25.90 12.91 3.74
C GLY A 322 -24.44 13.16 3.34
N ALA A 323 -23.46 12.68 4.10
CA ALA A 323 -22.06 12.72 3.67
C ALA A 323 -21.90 11.97 2.32
N LYS A 324 -21.22 12.58 1.34
CA LYS A 324 -21.14 12.01 -0.01
C LYS A 324 -20.29 10.75 -0.07
N LYS A 325 -19.15 10.77 0.61
CA LYS A 325 -18.22 9.64 0.72
C LYS A 325 -17.85 9.37 2.17
N ALA A 326 -17.61 8.11 2.50
CA ALA A 326 -17.09 7.69 3.79
C ALA A 326 -15.90 6.77 3.62
N MET A 327 -14.81 7.08 4.32
CA MET A 327 -13.63 6.24 4.42
C MET A 327 -13.38 5.88 5.87
N VAL A 328 -12.97 4.65 6.12
CA VAL A 328 -12.73 4.15 7.48
C VAL A 328 -11.35 3.55 7.63
N LEU A 329 -10.74 3.77 8.79
CA LEU A 329 -9.56 3.06 9.22
C LEU A 329 -9.97 1.74 9.84
N ILE A 330 -9.43 0.62 9.34
CA ILE A 330 -9.72 -0.73 9.82
C ILE A 330 -8.43 -1.45 10.16
N GLN A 331 -8.34 -1.94 11.39
CA GLN A 331 -7.19 -2.72 11.85
C GLN A 331 -7.38 -4.22 11.64
N ARG A 332 -8.63 -4.72 11.82
CA ARG A 332 -8.96 -6.14 11.68
C ARG A 332 -9.38 -6.47 10.26
N MET A 333 -8.56 -7.24 9.56
CA MET A 333 -8.82 -7.63 8.14
C MET A 333 -10.20 -8.26 7.92
N ALA A 334 -10.75 -8.97 8.90
CA ALA A 334 -12.08 -9.58 8.81
C ALA A 334 -13.20 -8.54 8.57
N TYR A 335 -13.06 -7.32 9.11
CA TYR A 335 -14.03 -6.26 8.92
C TYR A 335 -13.96 -5.62 7.53
N ILE A 336 -12.79 -5.60 6.89
CA ILE A 336 -12.66 -5.12 5.52
C ILE A 336 -13.56 -5.92 4.58
N ASN A 337 -13.52 -7.25 4.68
CA ASN A 337 -14.35 -8.13 3.86
C ASN A 337 -15.85 -7.95 4.13
N LEU A 338 -16.22 -7.61 5.38
CA LEU A 338 -17.62 -7.40 5.77
C LEU A 338 -18.21 -6.11 5.19
N ILE A 339 -17.42 -5.03 5.14
CA ILE A 339 -17.89 -3.70 4.69
C ILE A 339 -17.68 -3.46 3.19
N GLN A 340 -16.89 -4.31 2.55
CA GLN A 340 -16.58 -4.18 1.12
C GLN A 340 -17.85 -4.35 0.27
N GLY A 341 -18.06 -3.41 -0.65
CA GLY A 341 -19.27 -3.38 -1.51
C GLY A 341 -20.54 -2.85 -0.83
N GLY A 342 -20.46 -2.43 0.45
CA GLY A 342 -21.56 -1.85 1.22
C GLY A 342 -21.68 -0.31 1.08
N THR A 343 -22.23 0.31 2.12
CA THR A 343 -22.45 1.76 2.19
C THR A 343 -21.16 2.57 2.38
N ILE A 344 -20.13 1.96 2.99
CA ILE A 344 -18.80 2.57 3.18
C ILE A 344 -18.04 2.48 1.88
N ASP A 345 -17.50 3.60 1.41
CA ASP A 345 -16.88 3.68 0.10
C ASP A 345 -15.46 3.07 0.10
N ILE A 346 -14.65 3.34 1.12
CA ILE A 346 -13.25 2.88 1.19
C ILE A 346 -12.88 2.48 2.62
N ALA A 347 -12.22 1.34 2.76
CA ALA A 347 -11.54 0.90 3.98
C ALA A 347 -10.02 0.96 3.77
N VAL A 348 -9.30 1.60 4.69
CA VAL A 348 -7.83 1.72 4.67
C VAL A 348 -7.27 0.96 5.87
N SER A 349 -6.24 0.15 5.65
CA SER A 349 -5.63 -0.68 6.69
C SER A 349 -4.15 -0.38 6.92
N PRO A 350 -3.77 0.05 8.12
CA PRO A 350 -2.36 0.22 8.49
C PRO A 350 -1.56 -1.07 8.37
N GLN A 351 -2.19 -2.20 8.62
CA GLN A 351 -1.58 -3.52 8.46
C GLN A 351 -1.21 -3.79 7.01
N GLN A 352 -2.15 -3.57 6.08
CA GLN A 352 -1.88 -3.77 4.64
C GLN A 352 -0.84 -2.80 4.09
N ALA A 353 -0.92 -1.54 4.46
CA ALA A 353 0.07 -0.54 4.07
C ALA A 353 1.48 -0.94 4.54
N THR A 354 1.61 -1.40 5.80
CA THR A 354 2.87 -1.89 6.37
C THR A 354 3.40 -3.11 5.62
N ILE A 355 2.55 -4.11 5.36
CA ILE A 355 2.95 -5.33 4.64
C ILE A 355 3.42 -4.98 3.22
N SER A 356 2.70 -4.12 2.51
CA SER A 356 3.09 -3.67 1.17
C SER A 356 4.47 -3.01 1.17
N ALA A 357 4.72 -2.11 2.12
CA ALA A 357 6.02 -1.45 2.25
C ALA A 357 7.15 -2.44 2.60
N LEU A 358 6.89 -3.37 3.52
CA LEU A 358 7.87 -4.40 3.90
C LEU A 358 8.21 -5.33 2.73
N LEU A 359 7.22 -5.77 1.97
CA LEU A 359 7.44 -6.62 0.79
C LEU A 359 8.37 -5.95 -0.23
N GLY A 360 8.28 -4.64 -0.41
CA GLY A 360 9.19 -3.89 -1.28
C GLY A 360 10.67 -4.02 -0.91
N HIS A 361 10.96 -4.21 0.38
CA HIS A 361 12.34 -4.35 0.87
C HIS A 361 12.82 -5.79 1.01
N VAL A 362 11.92 -6.77 0.92
CA VAL A 362 12.24 -8.21 1.00
C VAL A 362 12.53 -8.81 -0.36
N ARG A 363 12.05 -8.18 -1.44
CA ARG A 363 12.18 -8.66 -2.80
C ARG A 363 13.64 -8.70 -3.26
N LYS A 364 13.98 -9.70 -4.09
CA LYS A 364 15.32 -9.85 -4.68
C LYS A 364 15.44 -9.06 -5.99
N GLY A 365 16.62 -8.52 -6.24
CA GLY A 365 16.91 -7.73 -7.43
C GLY A 365 16.84 -6.22 -7.18
N ASP A 366 16.99 -5.41 -8.22
CA ASP A 366 16.89 -3.96 -8.13
C ASP A 366 15.40 -3.53 -8.18
N ILE A 367 14.67 -3.85 -7.10
CA ILE A 367 13.27 -3.48 -6.94
C ILE A 367 13.21 -2.12 -6.24
N LYS A 368 12.59 -1.15 -6.92
CA LYS A 368 12.45 0.22 -6.42
C LYS A 368 11.16 0.41 -5.61
N ASN A 369 10.10 -0.28 -6.01
CA ASN A 369 8.80 -0.11 -5.36
C ASN A 369 7.91 -1.35 -5.52
N VAL A 370 7.10 -1.63 -4.53
CA VAL A 370 6.05 -2.67 -4.59
C VAL A 370 4.75 -2.08 -4.05
N ALA A 371 3.68 -2.26 -4.78
CA ALA A 371 2.35 -1.91 -4.32
C ALA A 371 1.45 -3.14 -4.31
N SER A 372 0.88 -3.42 -3.15
CA SER A 372 -0.20 -4.40 -3.02
C SER A 372 -1.50 -3.79 -3.52
N LEU A 373 -2.17 -4.48 -4.42
CA LEU A 373 -3.39 -4.04 -5.07
C LEU A 373 -4.56 -4.94 -4.65
N ARG A 374 -5.77 -4.38 -4.66
CA ARG A 374 -6.98 -5.12 -4.38
C ARG A 374 -6.88 -5.94 -3.08
N HIS A 375 -6.52 -5.26 -1.98
CA HIS A 375 -6.37 -5.86 -0.64
C HIS A 375 -5.44 -7.08 -0.59
N GLY A 376 -4.37 -7.05 -1.38
CA GLY A 376 -3.34 -8.08 -1.37
C GLY A 376 -3.58 -9.27 -2.32
N THR A 377 -4.59 -9.22 -3.20
CA THR A 377 -4.83 -10.27 -4.20
C THR A 377 -3.97 -10.12 -5.45
N ALA A 378 -3.46 -8.92 -5.71
CA ALA A 378 -2.53 -8.63 -6.80
C ALA A 378 -1.39 -7.73 -6.31
N GLU A 379 -0.29 -7.70 -7.05
CA GLU A 379 0.86 -6.85 -6.77
C GLU A 379 1.33 -6.15 -8.05
N ALA A 380 1.90 -4.97 -7.89
CA ALA A 380 2.67 -4.30 -8.93
C ALA A 380 4.08 -4.06 -8.41
N ILE A 381 5.08 -4.42 -9.20
CA ILE A 381 6.49 -4.35 -8.84
C ILE A 381 7.19 -3.45 -9.85
N GLU A 382 7.99 -2.50 -9.36
CA GLU A 382 8.90 -1.68 -10.14
C GLU A 382 10.30 -2.26 -10.06
N LEU A 383 10.86 -2.65 -11.21
CA LEU A 383 12.20 -3.24 -11.34
C LEU A 383 13.05 -2.38 -12.26
N VAL A 384 14.32 -2.19 -11.91
CA VAL A 384 15.31 -1.63 -12.83
C VAL A 384 15.98 -2.76 -13.60
N VAL A 385 16.07 -2.60 -14.91
CA VAL A 385 16.65 -3.61 -15.78
C VAL A 385 18.14 -3.34 -15.98
N HIS A 386 18.95 -4.37 -15.77
CA HIS A 386 20.40 -4.32 -15.91
C HIS A 386 20.92 -5.33 -16.91
N GLY A 387 22.12 -5.06 -17.45
CA GLY A 387 22.84 -5.93 -18.37
C GLY A 387 22.51 -5.64 -19.82
N ASP A 388 23.01 -6.49 -20.69
CA ASP A 388 22.85 -6.41 -22.14
C ASP A 388 22.08 -7.62 -22.70
N ALA A 389 21.96 -7.71 -24.00
CA ALA A 389 21.25 -8.82 -24.68
C ALA A 389 21.86 -10.21 -24.44
N THR A 390 23.11 -10.29 -23.95
CA THR A 390 23.83 -11.55 -23.68
C THR A 390 23.75 -11.98 -22.23
N THR A 391 23.64 -11.02 -21.31
CA THR A 391 23.67 -11.22 -19.86
C THR A 391 22.30 -11.11 -19.20
N SER A 392 21.33 -10.50 -19.90
CA SER A 392 19.96 -10.33 -19.41
C SER A 392 18.97 -11.22 -20.15
N ASN A 393 17.98 -11.73 -19.43
CA ASN A 393 16.88 -12.49 -20.03
C ASN A 393 15.82 -11.59 -20.67
N VAL A 394 15.89 -10.28 -20.47
CA VAL A 394 14.85 -9.33 -20.91
C VAL A 394 15.39 -8.20 -21.79
N VAL A 395 16.63 -7.74 -21.60
CA VAL A 395 17.23 -6.65 -22.40
C VAL A 395 17.37 -7.06 -23.86
N GLY A 396 17.04 -6.15 -24.78
CA GLY A 396 17.08 -6.36 -26.21
C GLY A 396 15.93 -7.21 -26.78
N ARG A 397 15.02 -7.70 -25.93
CA ARG A 397 13.88 -8.52 -26.35
C ARG A 397 12.60 -7.70 -26.44
N GLN A 398 11.76 -8.02 -27.41
CA GLN A 398 10.40 -7.51 -27.44
C GLN A 398 9.59 -8.12 -26.29
N ILE A 399 8.71 -7.32 -25.66
CA ILE A 399 7.85 -7.77 -24.54
C ILE A 399 7.02 -9.00 -24.96
N GLY A 400 6.61 -9.06 -26.24
CA GLY A 400 5.84 -10.19 -26.77
C GLY A 400 6.58 -11.52 -26.80
N ASP A 401 7.91 -11.50 -26.78
CA ASP A 401 8.81 -12.68 -26.85
C ASP A 401 9.29 -13.12 -25.47
N ILE A 402 9.07 -12.29 -24.44
CA ILE A 402 9.43 -12.61 -23.05
C ILE A 402 8.39 -13.56 -22.47
N LYS A 403 8.85 -14.73 -22.03
CA LYS A 403 7.98 -15.72 -21.39
C LYS A 403 7.71 -15.32 -19.94
N LEU A 404 6.61 -14.61 -19.72
CA LEU A 404 6.14 -14.27 -18.39
C LEU A 404 5.31 -15.42 -17.79
N PRO A 405 5.38 -15.65 -16.46
CA PRO A 405 4.51 -16.59 -15.79
C PRO A 405 3.02 -16.22 -15.93
N VAL A 406 2.16 -17.22 -15.77
CA VAL A 406 0.71 -17.02 -15.86
C VAL A 406 0.26 -16.02 -14.81
N GLY A 407 -0.52 -15.04 -15.24
CA GLY A 407 -1.02 -13.99 -14.33
C GLY A 407 -0.07 -12.80 -14.15
N ALA A 408 1.10 -12.80 -14.78
CA ALA A 408 2.01 -11.66 -14.81
C ALA A 408 1.95 -10.94 -16.16
N MET A 409 2.16 -9.62 -16.13
CA MET A 409 2.30 -8.79 -17.33
C MET A 409 3.20 -7.59 -17.08
N ILE A 410 4.03 -7.25 -18.06
CA ILE A 410 4.70 -5.95 -18.10
C ILE A 410 3.63 -4.93 -18.49
N ALA A 411 3.42 -3.94 -17.63
CA ALA A 411 2.31 -2.99 -17.76
C ALA A 411 2.76 -1.63 -18.33
N ALA A 412 3.90 -1.12 -17.89
CA ALA A 412 4.52 0.12 -18.39
C ALA A 412 6.03 0.12 -18.15
N ILE A 413 6.72 1.03 -18.80
CA ILE A 413 8.16 1.28 -18.66
C ILE A 413 8.36 2.79 -18.50
N LEU A 414 9.24 3.19 -17.58
CA LEU A 414 9.84 4.52 -17.62
C LEU A 414 11.23 4.39 -18.21
N ARG A 415 11.44 4.96 -19.40
CA ARG A 415 12.72 5.02 -20.07
C ARG A 415 13.24 6.45 -20.04
N LYS A 416 14.35 6.68 -19.36
CA LYS A 416 14.87 8.05 -19.11
C LYS A 416 13.79 8.91 -18.42
N ASN A 417 13.02 9.64 -19.17
CA ASN A 417 11.92 10.48 -18.66
C ASN A 417 10.61 10.29 -19.42
N GLU A 418 10.53 9.28 -20.27
CA GLU A 418 9.37 8.96 -21.11
C GLU A 418 8.58 7.79 -20.52
N VAL A 419 7.27 7.95 -20.39
CA VAL A 419 6.35 6.87 -19.98
C VAL A 419 5.90 6.11 -21.22
N ILE A 420 6.23 4.82 -21.27
CA ILE A 420 5.88 3.92 -22.36
C ILE A 420 4.90 2.87 -21.82
N ILE A 421 3.68 2.88 -22.33
CA ILE A 421 2.73 1.80 -22.02
C ILE A 421 3.13 0.53 -22.75
N ALA A 422 3.35 -0.54 -22.00
CA ALA A 422 3.93 -1.76 -22.50
C ALA A 422 3.00 -2.45 -23.52
N ARG A 423 3.50 -2.62 -24.77
CA ARG A 423 2.87 -3.34 -25.86
C ARG A 423 3.82 -4.42 -26.38
N ARG A 424 3.31 -5.43 -27.09
CA ARG A 424 4.10 -6.61 -27.50
C ARG A 424 5.36 -6.27 -28.28
N GLN A 425 5.34 -5.20 -29.11
CA GLN A 425 6.45 -4.77 -29.95
C GLN A 425 7.48 -3.88 -29.24
N VAL A 426 7.23 -3.45 -28.01
CA VAL A 426 8.18 -2.64 -27.25
C VAL A 426 9.38 -3.49 -26.86
N VAL A 427 10.58 -3.01 -27.16
CA VAL A 427 11.84 -3.65 -26.77
C VAL A 427 12.28 -3.09 -25.42
N ILE A 428 12.71 -3.95 -24.51
CA ILE A 428 13.27 -3.54 -23.20
C ILE A 428 14.73 -3.14 -23.39
N GLU A 429 15.12 -2.02 -22.79
CA GLU A 429 16.50 -1.50 -22.83
C GLU A 429 17.10 -1.49 -21.42
N GLU A 430 18.43 -1.49 -21.36
CA GLU A 430 19.16 -1.30 -20.10
C GLU A 430 18.79 0.02 -19.42
N GLY A 431 18.61 -0.02 -18.11
CA GLY A 431 18.21 1.13 -17.30
C GLY A 431 16.71 1.46 -17.34
N ASP A 432 15.90 0.70 -18.06
CA ASP A 432 14.45 0.83 -18.00
C ASP A 432 13.93 0.55 -16.59
N ASN A 433 13.03 1.41 -16.07
CA ASN A 433 12.20 1.07 -14.92
C ASN A 433 10.94 0.38 -15.43
N VAL A 434 10.84 -0.92 -15.21
CA VAL A 434 9.75 -1.77 -15.70
C VAL A 434 8.73 -2.00 -14.61
N ILE A 435 7.46 -1.71 -14.88
CA ILE A 435 6.34 -1.99 -13.99
C ILE A 435 5.70 -3.31 -14.39
N VAL A 436 5.79 -4.31 -13.52
CA VAL A 436 5.19 -5.63 -13.71
C VAL A 436 3.99 -5.78 -12.79
N TYR A 437 2.83 -6.07 -13.36
CA TYR A 437 1.62 -6.43 -12.62
C TYR A 437 1.51 -7.95 -12.50
N ILE A 438 1.19 -8.44 -11.30
CA ILE A 438 1.13 -9.85 -10.94
C ILE A 438 -0.17 -10.10 -10.19
N ASN A 439 -1.01 -11.00 -10.69
CA ASN A 439 -2.26 -11.38 -10.02
C ASN A 439 -2.17 -12.73 -9.29
N ASP A 440 -1.03 -13.43 -9.36
CA ASP A 440 -0.73 -14.62 -8.57
C ASP A 440 0.64 -14.45 -7.91
N LYS A 441 0.65 -14.30 -6.59
CA LYS A 441 1.88 -14.09 -5.80
C LYS A 441 2.91 -15.21 -5.95
N LYS A 442 2.50 -16.41 -6.30
CA LYS A 442 3.42 -17.53 -6.56
C LYS A 442 4.36 -17.25 -7.75
N SER A 443 3.95 -16.37 -8.65
CA SER A 443 4.75 -16.00 -9.81
C SER A 443 5.84 -14.96 -9.52
N VAL A 444 5.88 -14.38 -8.32
CA VAL A 444 6.83 -13.31 -7.98
C VAL A 444 8.28 -13.79 -8.09
N SER A 445 8.60 -14.95 -7.52
CA SER A 445 9.96 -15.52 -7.55
C SER A 445 10.46 -15.80 -8.99
N GLU A 446 9.55 -16.18 -9.90
CA GLU A 446 9.89 -16.36 -11.31
C GLU A 446 10.18 -15.02 -12.01
N ILE A 447 9.40 -13.98 -11.68
CA ILE A 447 9.62 -12.62 -12.19
C ILE A 447 10.96 -12.07 -11.70
N GLU A 448 11.26 -12.21 -10.39
CA GLU A 448 12.56 -11.80 -9.85
C GLU A 448 13.73 -12.46 -10.59
N LYS A 449 13.68 -13.78 -10.76
CA LYS A 449 14.70 -14.53 -11.51
C LYS A 449 14.82 -14.10 -12.97
N LEU A 450 13.71 -13.77 -13.62
CA LEU A 450 13.66 -13.33 -15.01
C LEU A 450 14.39 -11.99 -15.23
N PHE A 451 14.27 -11.07 -14.25
CA PHE A 451 14.86 -9.73 -14.31
C PHE A 451 16.25 -9.63 -13.66
N GLN A 452 16.73 -10.71 -13.00
CA GLN A 452 18.10 -10.75 -12.50
C GLN A 452 19.08 -10.99 -13.66
N PRO A 453 20.19 -10.22 -13.74
CA PRO A 453 21.27 -10.53 -14.67
C PRO A 453 21.89 -11.89 -14.33
N SER A 454 22.40 -12.60 -15.34
CA SER A 454 23.09 -13.86 -15.12
C SER A 454 24.36 -13.66 -14.27
N ALA A 455 24.71 -14.66 -13.45
CA ALA A 455 25.77 -14.63 -12.44
C ALA A 455 27.20 -14.30 -12.95
N PHE A 456 27.39 -14.02 -14.22
CA PHE A 456 28.67 -13.61 -14.83
C PHE A 456 28.91 -12.09 -14.80
N PHE A 457 28.06 -11.31 -14.09
CA PHE A 457 28.13 -9.84 -14.05
C PHE A 457 28.56 -9.28 -12.67
N ILE A 458 29.12 -10.12 -11.80
CA ILE A 458 29.69 -9.67 -10.51
C ILE A 458 31.22 -9.70 -10.60
#